data_853ca135c1c689837adf5a5969a91022
#
_entry.id   853ca135c1c689837adf5a5969a91022
#
_cell.length_a   1.000
_cell.length_b   1.000
_cell.length_c   1.000
_cell.angle_alpha   90.00
_cell.angle_beta   90.00
_cell.angle_gamma   90.00
#
_symmetry.space_group_name_H-M   'P 1'
#
loop_
_entity.id
_entity.type
_entity.pdbx_description
1 polymer ?
#
loop_
_entity_poly.entity_id
_entity_poly.type
_entity_poly.pdbx_seq_one_letter_code
_entity_poly.pdbx_strand_id
1 'polypeptide(L)'
;PDLDSLHITYGLFILYYGKGFPNMNYNKKTVKDVDVKGKKVLLRCDFNVPQDKKTGAITSDKRIVAALPTIRYLLEQGAAVIACSHLGKPEPDYDKWVKKQTEKGKNPAELTREAWETAQKKLTLAPVAVRLGELLGQDVQFAHDVVGTDAQAKAAALKDGDVMLLEN
;
A
#
# COMPACT_ATOMS: atom_id res chain seq x y z
N PRO A 1 7.89 -13.36 -22.46
CA PRO A 1 7.16 -13.61 -21.25
C PRO A 1 5.87 -12.80 -21.35
N ASP A 2 4.76 -13.54 -21.52
CA ASP A 2 3.46 -12.97 -21.79
C ASP A 2 2.94 -12.19 -20.58
N LEU A 3 2.62 -10.93 -20.82
CA LEU A 3 1.95 -10.03 -19.87
C LEU A 3 0.46 -10.38 -19.67
N ASP A 4 -0.04 -11.43 -20.32
CA ASP A 4 -1.46 -11.82 -20.32
C ASP A 4 -1.93 -12.50 -19.02
N SER A 5 -1.07 -12.71 -18.03
CA SER A 5 -1.44 -13.33 -16.76
C SER A 5 -1.66 -12.34 -15.59
N LEU A 6 -1.58 -11.03 -15.82
CA LEU A 6 -1.87 -10.05 -14.78
C LEU A 6 -3.38 -9.85 -14.65
N HIS A 7 -4.01 -10.64 -13.79
CA HIS A 7 -5.41 -10.43 -13.46
C HIS A 7 -5.53 -9.27 -12.47
N ILE A 8 -6.00 -8.11 -12.95
CA ILE A 8 -6.30 -6.96 -12.10
C ILE A 8 -7.62 -7.25 -11.39
N THR A 9 -7.53 -7.62 -10.11
CA THR A 9 -8.72 -7.72 -9.26
C THR A 9 -8.89 -6.39 -8.54
N TYR A 10 -9.91 -5.62 -8.91
CA TYR A 10 -10.30 -4.43 -8.16
C TYR A 10 -10.71 -4.86 -6.75
N GLY A 11 -9.86 -4.53 -5.77
CA GLY A 11 -10.13 -4.82 -4.38
C GLY A 11 -11.35 -4.03 -3.90
N LEU A 12 -12.45 -4.74 -3.70
CA LEU A 12 -13.62 -4.19 -3.03
C LEU A 12 -13.28 -3.94 -1.56
N PHE A 13 -13.34 -2.69 -1.14
CA PHE A 13 -13.21 -2.26 0.24
C PHE A 13 -14.34 -2.90 1.07
N ILE A 14 -14.05 -3.95 1.83
CA ILE A 14 -14.94 -4.40 2.89
C ILE A 14 -14.36 -3.89 4.20
N LEU A 15 -14.88 -2.77 4.68
CA LEU A 15 -14.75 -2.36 6.07
C LEU A 15 -15.57 -3.35 6.91
N TYR A 16 -14.89 -4.34 7.49
CA TYR A 16 -15.50 -5.19 8.49
C TYR A 16 -15.49 -4.45 9.83
N TYR A 17 -16.53 -3.67 10.09
CA TYR A 17 -16.87 -3.26 11.44
C TYR A 17 -17.73 -4.37 12.05
N GLY A 18 -17.17 -5.11 12.97
CA GLY A 18 -17.93 -6.11 13.73
C GLY A 18 -19.00 -5.45 14.58
N LYS A 19 -20.24 -5.71 14.20
CA LYS A 19 -21.46 -6.02 14.95
C LYS A 19 -22.67 -5.91 14.03
N GLY A 20 -23.25 -7.06 13.71
CA GLY A 20 -24.66 -7.24 13.46
C GLY A 20 -25.38 -6.29 12.51
N PHE A 21 -24.96 -6.22 11.22
CA PHE A 21 -25.88 -5.74 10.18
C PHE A 21 -26.54 -6.94 9.50
N PRO A 22 -27.86 -6.88 9.22
CA PRO A 22 -28.53 -7.94 8.48
C PRO A 22 -27.88 -8.09 7.10
N ASN A 23 -27.80 -9.34 6.61
CA ASN A 23 -27.28 -9.72 5.30
C ASN A 23 -27.76 -8.79 4.19
N MET A 24 -27.04 -7.70 3.95
CA MET A 24 -27.18 -6.96 2.69
C MET A 24 -26.34 -7.70 1.65
N ASN A 25 -27.02 -8.57 0.91
CA ASN A 25 -26.44 -9.29 -0.22
C ASN A 25 -26.25 -8.29 -1.36
N TYR A 26 -25.08 -7.60 -1.38
CA TYR A 26 -24.76 -6.59 -2.38
C TYR A 26 -24.55 -7.15 -3.78
N ASN A 27 -24.74 -8.45 -4.01
CA ASN A 27 -24.52 -9.14 -5.29
C ASN A 27 -23.17 -8.74 -5.96
N LYS A 28 -22.14 -8.56 -5.14
CA LYS A 28 -20.79 -8.19 -5.59
C LYS A 28 -19.83 -9.33 -5.30
N LYS A 29 -18.95 -9.61 -6.26
CA LYS A 29 -17.89 -10.59 -6.08
C LYS A 29 -16.91 -10.14 -4.98
N THR A 30 -16.52 -11.06 -4.15
CA THR A 30 -15.49 -10.92 -3.12
C THR A 30 -14.22 -11.67 -3.55
N VAL A 31 -13.15 -11.56 -2.80
CA VAL A 31 -11.92 -12.35 -3.03
C VAL A 31 -12.17 -13.86 -2.94
N LYS A 32 -13.25 -14.28 -2.28
CA LYS A 32 -13.64 -15.69 -2.13
C LYS A 32 -14.34 -16.26 -3.38
N ASP A 33 -14.81 -15.39 -4.26
CA ASP A 33 -15.54 -15.76 -5.47
C ASP A 33 -14.63 -15.86 -6.69
N VAL A 34 -13.30 -15.72 -6.49
CA VAL A 34 -12.30 -15.72 -7.55
C VAL A 34 -11.27 -16.81 -7.29
N ASP A 35 -10.99 -17.63 -8.29
CA ASP A 35 -9.85 -18.56 -8.22
C ASP A 35 -8.55 -17.79 -8.39
N VAL A 36 -7.72 -17.81 -7.35
CA VAL A 36 -6.44 -17.07 -7.27
C VAL A 36 -5.23 -17.99 -7.16
N LYS A 37 -5.42 -19.30 -7.16
CA LYS A 37 -4.35 -20.28 -7.01
C LYS A 37 -3.31 -20.15 -8.12
N GLY A 38 -2.03 -20.01 -7.76
CA GLY A 38 -0.93 -19.82 -8.69
C GLY A 38 -0.95 -18.49 -9.45
N LYS A 39 -1.74 -17.51 -8.98
CA LYS A 39 -1.85 -16.20 -9.62
C LYS A 39 -1.16 -15.11 -8.83
N LYS A 40 -0.64 -14.11 -9.54
CA LYS A 40 -0.16 -12.85 -8.96
C LYS A 40 -1.32 -11.87 -8.86
N VAL A 41 -1.71 -11.54 -7.63
CA VAL A 41 -2.88 -10.71 -7.33
C VAL A 41 -2.44 -9.31 -6.98
N LEU A 42 -2.81 -8.32 -7.79
CA LEU A 42 -2.65 -6.91 -7.44
C LEU A 42 -3.76 -6.50 -6.45
N LEU A 43 -3.37 -6.19 -5.22
CA LEU A 43 -4.27 -5.83 -4.13
C LEU A 43 -4.08 -4.36 -3.71
N ARG A 44 -5.11 -3.54 -3.90
CA ARG A 44 -5.13 -2.17 -3.40
C ARG A 44 -5.51 -2.15 -1.92
N CYS A 45 -4.58 -1.71 -1.07
CA CYS A 45 -4.78 -1.56 0.36
C CYS A 45 -4.85 -0.09 0.78
N ASP A 46 -5.42 0.20 1.96
CA ASP A 46 -5.27 1.49 2.60
C ASP A 46 -4.21 1.40 3.71
N PHE A 47 -2.96 1.67 3.35
CA PHE A 47 -1.84 1.74 4.28
C PHE A 47 -1.43 3.18 4.60
N ASN A 48 -2.34 4.14 4.43
CA ASN A 48 -2.10 5.52 4.80
C ASN A 48 -2.11 5.68 6.33
N VAL A 49 -1.11 5.10 6.97
CA VAL A 49 -0.94 5.07 8.43
C VAL A 49 -0.42 6.41 8.97
N PRO A 50 -0.81 6.80 10.19
CA PRO A 50 -0.23 7.96 10.84
C PRO A 50 1.22 7.66 11.24
N GLN A 51 2.09 8.66 11.03
CA GLN A 51 3.50 8.59 11.37
C GLN A 51 3.89 9.75 12.28
N ASP A 52 4.85 9.52 13.15
CA ASP A 52 5.51 10.57 13.92
C ASP A 52 6.24 11.53 12.97
N LYS A 53 6.01 12.82 13.13
CA LYS A 53 6.54 13.86 12.22
C LYS A 53 8.06 14.00 12.28
N LYS A 54 8.69 13.63 13.40
CA LYS A 54 10.13 13.76 13.59
C LYS A 54 10.88 12.51 13.15
N THR A 55 10.40 11.35 13.60
CA THR A 55 11.07 10.06 13.41
C THR A 55 10.60 9.30 12.18
N GLY A 56 9.40 9.58 11.64
CA GLY A 56 8.75 8.80 10.59
C GLY A 56 8.18 7.46 11.06
N ALA A 57 8.29 7.14 12.35
CA ALA A 57 7.79 5.90 12.91
C ALA A 57 6.27 5.81 12.82
N ILE A 58 5.75 4.63 12.50
CA ILE A 58 4.31 4.36 12.47
C ILE A 58 3.75 4.46 13.89
N THR A 59 2.80 5.35 14.13
CA THR A 59 2.16 5.55 15.43
C THR A 59 0.88 4.73 15.60
N SER A 60 0.33 4.21 14.52
CA SER A 60 -0.80 3.27 14.54
C SER A 60 -0.81 2.42 13.28
N ASP A 61 -0.84 1.11 13.45
CA ASP A 61 -0.86 0.12 12.38
C ASP A 61 -2.25 -0.46 12.08
N LYS A 62 -3.31 0.12 12.66
CA LYS A 62 -4.69 -0.38 12.52
C LYS A 62 -5.13 -0.63 11.09
N ARG A 63 -4.68 0.20 10.14
CA ARG A 63 -5.00 0.04 8.71
C ARG A 63 -4.28 -1.15 8.08
N ILE A 64 -3.04 -1.41 8.50
CA ILE A 64 -2.29 -2.59 8.06
C ILE A 64 -2.98 -3.84 8.61
N VAL A 65 -3.30 -3.86 9.90
CA VAL A 65 -4.01 -4.96 10.57
C VAL A 65 -5.35 -5.24 9.89
N ALA A 66 -6.10 -4.21 9.49
CA ALA A 66 -7.38 -4.37 8.81
C ALA A 66 -7.27 -5.07 7.43
N ALA A 67 -6.13 -4.99 6.76
CA ALA A 67 -5.90 -5.67 5.48
C ALA A 67 -5.44 -7.13 5.62
N LEU A 68 -4.90 -7.51 6.79
CA LEU A 68 -4.34 -8.86 7.00
C LEU A 68 -5.30 -10.00 6.68
N PRO A 69 -6.60 -9.96 7.05
CA PRO A 69 -7.51 -11.07 6.75
C PRO A 69 -7.59 -11.36 5.24
N THR A 70 -7.63 -10.32 4.41
CA THR A 70 -7.66 -10.48 2.95
C THR A 70 -6.33 -10.98 2.41
N ILE A 71 -5.21 -10.44 2.88
CA ILE A 71 -3.88 -10.85 2.44
C ILE A 71 -3.66 -12.32 2.81
N ARG A 72 -3.90 -12.70 4.06
CA ARG A 72 -3.75 -14.09 4.53
C ARG A 72 -4.62 -15.06 3.73
N TYR A 73 -5.88 -14.71 3.49
CA TYR A 73 -6.75 -15.53 2.66
C TYR A 73 -6.15 -15.78 1.27
N LEU A 74 -5.66 -14.73 0.60
CA LEU A 74 -5.03 -14.88 -0.72
C LEU A 74 -3.81 -15.79 -0.69
N LEU A 75 -2.96 -15.65 0.33
CA LEU A 75 -1.77 -16.48 0.51
C LEU A 75 -2.15 -17.94 0.79
N GLU A 76 -3.15 -18.18 1.65
CA GLU A 76 -3.68 -19.52 1.96
C GLU A 76 -4.28 -20.20 0.72
N GLN A 77 -4.82 -19.41 -0.22
CA GLN A 77 -5.31 -19.93 -1.51
C GLN A 77 -4.20 -20.13 -2.55
N GLY A 78 -2.93 -19.93 -2.19
CA GLY A 78 -1.79 -20.14 -3.07
C GLY A 78 -1.58 -19.01 -4.09
N ALA A 79 -1.96 -17.79 -3.77
CA ALA A 79 -1.63 -16.62 -4.57
C ALA A 79 -0.31 -15.99 -4.14
N ALA A 80 0.36 -15.26 -5.06
CA ALA A 80 1.34 -14.24 -4.71
C ALA A 80 0.64 -12.87 -4.66
N VAL A 81 0.96 -12.03 -3.67
CA VAL A 81 0.28 -10.74 -3.47
C VAL A 81 1.20 -9.57 -3.83
N ILE A 82 0.75 -8.73 -4.73
CA ILE A 82 1.37 -7.44 -5.06
C ILE A 82 0.48 -6.36 -4.44
N ALA A 83 0.87 -5.87 -3.25
CA ALA A 83 0.13 -4.81 -2.58
C ALA A 83 0.51 -3.44 -3.14
N CYS A 84 -0.48 -2.57 -3.29
CA CYS A 84 -0.27 -1.17 -3.59
C CYS A 84 -1.11 -0.29 -2.66
N SER A 85 -0.59 0.88 -2.33
CA SER A 85 -1.25 1.82 -1.45
C SER A 85 -0.84 3.25 -1.78
N HIS A 86 -1.16 4.18 -0.88
CA HIS A 86 -0.64 5.54 -0.85
C HIS A 86 -0.27 5.90 0.58
N LEU A 87 0.62 6.84 0.75
CA LEU A 87 0.97 7.41 2.05
C LEU A 87 0.99 8.94 1.95
N GLY A 88 0.16 9.59 2.76
CA GLY A 88 0.02 11.03 2.76
C GLY A 88 -0.57 11.58 1.45
N LYS A 89 -0.22 12.82 1.15
CA LYS A 89 -0.60 13.53 -0.07
C LYS A 89 0.62 14.28 -0.59
N PRO A 90 1.44 13.65 -1.42
CA PRO A 90 2.56 14.33 -2.05
C PRO A 90 2.05 15.49 -2.89
N GLU A 91 2.82 16.57 -2.94
CA GLU A 91 2.56 17.69 -3.83
C GLU A 91 3.72 17.79 -4.81
N PRO A 92 3.55 17.31 -6.04
CA PRO A 92 4.64 17.26 -7.03
C PRO A 92 5.06 18.66 -7.52
N ASP A 93 4.22 19.66 -7.35
CA ASP A 93 4.49 21.03 -7.75
C ASP A 93 5.04 21.81 -6.55
N TYR A 94 6.29 22.27 -6.67
CA TYR A 94 6.98 23.01 -5.60
C TYR A 94 6.24 24.31 -5.22
N ASP A 95 5.78 25.08 -6.19
CA ASP A 95 5.15 26.39 -5.94
C ASP A 95 3.80 26.22 -5.25
N LYS A 96 3.05 25.21 -5.63
CA LYS A 96 1.82 24.81 -4.92
C LYS A 96 2.10 24.34 -3.51
N TRP A 97 3.20 23.56 -3.32
CA TRP A 97 3.59 23.12 -1.99
C TRP A 97 3.94 24.31 -1.10
N VAL A 98 4.76 25.26 -1.59
CA VAL A 98 5.10 26.50 -0.86
C VAL A 98 3.84 27.25 -0.46
N LYS A 99 2.92 27.50 -1.41
CA LYS A 99 1.64 28.16 -1.12
C LYS A 99 0.86 27.47 0.00
N LYS A 100 0.69 26.14 -0.10
CA LYS A 100 -0.01 25.35 0.93
C LYS A 100 0.66 25.39 2.31
N GLN A 101 2.01 25.43 2.36
CA GLN A 101 2.72 25.51 3.64
C GLN A 101 2.62 26.91 4.24
N THR A 102 2.67 27.96 3.41
CA THR A 102 2.49 29.36 3.85
C THR A 102 1.09 29.58 4.42
N GLU A 103 0.05 29.04 3.74
CA GLU A 103 -1.33 29.09 4.24
C GLU A 103 -1.50 28.40 5.60
N LYS A 104 -0.64 27.44 5.92
CA LYS A 104 -0.57 26.76 7.23
C LYS A 104 0.30 27.49 8.26
N GLY A 105 0.75 28.71 7.96
CA GLY A 105 1.52 29.55 8.86
C GLY A 105 3.01 29.22 8.94
N LYS A 106 3.57 28.44 7.99
CA LYS A 106 5.02 28.22 7.96
C LYS A 106 5.75 29.42 7.38
N ASN A 107 6.95 29.66 7.90
CA ASN A 107 7.82 30.73 7.41
C ASN A 107 8.28 30.45 5.98
N PRO A 108 8.00 31.34 5.00
CA PRO A 108 8.42 31.14 3.61
C PRO A 108 9.93 30.95 3.41
N ALA A 109 10.77 31.54 4.27
CA ALA A 109 12.22 31.39 4.20
C ALA A 109 12.71 29.95 4.47
N GLU A 110 11.90 29.13 5.13
CA GLU A 110 12.19 27.72 5.42
C GLU A 110 11.67 26.77 4.33
N LEU A 111 10.89 27.28 3.37
CA LEU A 111 10.23 26.49 2.35
C LEU A 111 11.12 26.37 1.11
N THR A 112 12.31 25.81 1.28
CA THR A 112 13.28 25.58 0.20
C THR A 112 12.94 24.34 -0.63
N ARG A 113 13.54 24.22 -1.83
CA ARG A 113 13.40 23.02 -2.67
C ARG A 113 13.89 21.77 -1.94
N GLU A 114 14.97 21.87 -1.19
CA GLU A 114 15.51 20.78 -0.37
C GLU A 114 14.52 20.34 0.71
N ALA A 115 13.87 21.31 1.38
CA ALA A 115 12.81 21.00 2.36
C ALA A 115 11.60 20.32 1.71
N TRP A 116 11.22 20.72 0.49
CA TRP A 116 10.18 20.07 -0.29
C TRP A 116 10.55 18.63 -0.66
N GLU A 117 11.73 18.40 -1.23
CA GLU A 117 12.21 17.06 -1.58
C GLU A 117 12.27 16.14 -0.35
N THR A 118 12.77 16.67 0.77
CA THR A 118 12.81 15.94 2.04
C THR A 118 11.41 15.57 2.51
N ALA A 119 10.44 16.48 2.36
CA ALA A 119 9.05 16.21 2.72
C ALA A 119 8.42 15.12 1.83
N GLN A 120 8.76 15.09 0.52
CA GLN A 120 8.30 14.03 -0.39
C GLN A 120 8.92 12.67 -0.01
N LYS A 121 10.24 12.63 0.21
CA LYS A 121 10.96 11.39 0.58
C LYS A 121 10.44 10.73 1.87
N LYS A 122 9.86 11.51 2.79
CA LYS A 122 9.23 10.98 4.02
C LYS A 122 7.93 10.20 3.76
N LEU A 123 7.37 10.29 2.57
CA LEU A 123 6.11 9.63 2.22
C LEU A 123 6.33 8.23 1.60
N THR A 124 7.49 7.61 1.84
CA THR A 124 7.78 6.23 1.39
C THR A 124 6.96 5.20 2.17
N LEU A 125 6.54 4.16 1.47
CA LEU A 125 5.87 2.99 2.06
C LEU A 125 6.86 1.94 2.64
N ALA A 126 8.18 2.17 2.57
CA ALA A 126 9.17 1.24 3.09
C ALA A 126 8.94 0.83 4.57
N PRO A 127 8.64 1.74 5.52
CA PRO A 127 8.33 1.35 6.90
C PRO A 127 7.05 0.49 7.01
N VAL A 128 6.11 0.69 6.09
CA VAL A 128 4.88 -0.11 6.03
C VAL A 128 5.19 -1.53 5.57
N ALA A 129 6.09 -1.71 4.61
CA ALA A 129 6.52 -3.05 4.17
C ALA A 129 7.15 -3.83 5.32
N VAL A 130 8.03 -3.21 6.10
CA VAL A 130 8.63 -3.83 7.29
C VAL A 130 7.56 -4.24 8.29
N ARG A 131 6.64 -3.30 8.63
CA ARG A 131 5.58 -3.60 9.61
C ARG A 131 4.61 -4.67 9.12
N LEU A 132 4.28 -4.68 7.84
CA LEU A 132 3.44 -5.72 7.22
C LEU A 132 4.12 -7.09 7.33
N GLY A 133 5.43 -7.18 7.08
CA GLY A 133 6.22 -8.40 7.23
C GLY A 133 6.19 -8.95 8.66
N GLU A 134 6.41 -8.08 9.67
CA GLU A 134 6.30 -8.45 11.08
C GLU A 134 4.92 -9.05 11.42
N LEU A 135 3.85 -8.42 10.92
CA LEU A 135 2.47 -8.86 11.20
C LEU A 135 2.08 -10.13 10.45
N LEU A 136 2.67 -10.38 9.28
CA LEU A 136 2.47 -11.62 8.52
C LEU A 136 3.37 -12.76 9.02
N GLY A 137 4.49 -12.43 9.68
CA GLY A 137 5.51 -13.41 10.09
C GLY A 137 6.34 -13.93 8.91
N GLN A 138 6.46 -13.16 7.84
CA GLN A 138 7.25 -13.48 6.65
C GLN A 138 7.85 -12.22 6.02
N ASP A 139 8.82 -12.41 5.13
CA ASP A 139 9.42 -11.29 4.39
C ASP A 139 8.40 -10.66 3.41
N VAL A 140 8.39 -9.34 3.35
CA VAL A 140 7.62 -8.56 2.38
C VAL A 140 8.60 -7.77 1.53
N GLN A 141 8.72 -8.15 0.26
CA GLN A 141 9.59 -7.45 -0.67
C GLN A 141 9.07 -6.03 -0.91
N PHE A 142 9.95 -5.04 -0.83
CA PHE A 142 9.60 -3.65 -1.13
C PHE A 142 10.16 -3.25 -2.49
N ALA A 143 9.31 -2.82 -3.41
CA ALA A 143 9.72 -2.26 -4.68
C ALA A 143 9.89 -0.74 -4.57
N HIS A 144 11.03 -0.22 -5.03
CA HIS A 144 11.37 1.21 -4.93
C HIS A 144 10.70 2.07 -6.00
N ASP A 145 9.90 1.47 -6.84
CA ASP A 145 9.10 2.14 -7.86
C ASP A 145 7.69 1.51 -7.97
N VAL A 146 6.86 2.07 -8.84
CA VAL A 146 5.47 1.61 -9.02
C VAL A 146 5.34 0.67 -10.21
N VAL A 147 5.92 1.03 -11.34
CA VAL A 147 5.85 0.30 -12.63
C VAL A 147 7.20 0.25 -13.34
N GLY A 148 8.26 0.61 -12.65
CA GLY A 148 9.63 0.63 -13.18
C GLY A 148 10.28 -0.75 -13.18
N THR A 149 11.58 -0.75 -13.41
CA THR A 149 12.37 -1.98 -13.56
C THR A 149 12.44 -2.80 -12.28
N ASP A 150 12.48 -2.15 -11.11
CA ASP A 150 12.55 -2.84 -9.82
C ASP A 150 11.24 -3.56 -9.51
N ALA A 151 10.08 -2.88 -9.66
CA ALA A 151 8.77 -3.48 -9.47
C ALA A 151 8.53 -4.64 -10.43
N GLN A 152 8.89 -4.48 -11.72
CA GLN A 152 8.73 -5.54 -12.72
C GLN A 152 9.60 -6.75 -12.41
N ALA A 153 10.87 -6.54 -12.05
CA ALA A 153 11.78 -7.64 -11.72
C ALA A 153 11.30 -8.42 -10.49
N LYS A 154 10.92 -7.72 -9.41
CA LYS A 154 10.39 -8.34 -8.19
C LYS A 154 9.07 -9.05 -8.45
N ALA A 155 8.13 -8.42 -9.17
CA ALA A 155 6.86 -9.04 -9.53
C ALA A 155 7.06 -10.31 -10.37
N ALA A 156 8.03 -10.32 -11.30
CA ALA A 156 8.36 -11.52 -12.09
C ALA A 156 8.88 -12.66 -11.22
N ALA A 157 9.70 -12.34 -10.20
CA ALA A 157 10.35 -13.30 -9.31
C ALA A 157 9.43 -13.87 -8.20
N LEU A 158 8.26 -13.24 -7.94
CA LEU A 158 7.33 -13.69 -6.90
C LEU A 158 6.84 -15.12 -7.17
N LYS A 159 6.83 -15.92 -6.10
CA LYS A 159 6.29 -17.28 -6.03
C LYS A 159 4.98 -17.29 -5.24
N ASP A 160 4.24 -18.38 -5.34
CA ASP A 160 3.04 -18.60 -4.54
C ASP A 160 3.36 -18.44 -3.05
N GLY A 161 2.55 -17.66 -2.36
CA GLY A 161 2.76 -17.32 -0.95
C GLY A 161 3.63 -16.09 -0.68
N ASP A 162 4.29 -15.54 -1.69
CA ASP A 162 5.10 -14.33 -1.54
C ASP A 162 4.24 -13.07 -1.49
N VAL A 163 4.77 -12.05 -0.81
CA VAL A 163 4.16 -10.72 -0.74
C VAL A 163 5.18 -9.66 -1.14
N MET A 164 4.76 -8.72 -1.98
CA MET A 164 5.50 -7.49 -2.21
C MET A 164 4.62 -6.26 -2.01
N LEU A 165 5.22 -5.14 -1.65
CA LEU A 165 4.59 -3.83 -1.57
C LEU A 165 5.29 -2.89 -2.55
N LEU A 166 4.50 -2.23 -3.40
CA LEU A 166 4.99 -1.21 -4.32
C LEU A 166 5.21 0.12 -3.58
N GLU A 167 6.17 0.93 -4.05
CA GLU A 167 6.25 2.33 -3.63
C GLU A 167 5.03 3.12 -4.13
N ASN A 168 4.83 4.31 -3.57
CA ASN A 168 3.69 5.19 -3.87
C ASN A 168 4.06 6.27 -4.90
#